data_ec021dd4ab781de394437315c7e3a160
#
_entry.id   ec021dd4ab781de394437315c7e3a160
#
_cell.length_a   1.000
_cell.length_b   1.000
_cell.length_c   1.000
_cell.angle_alpha   90.00
_cell.angle_beta   90.00
_cell.angle_gamma   90.00
#
_symmetry.space_group_name_H-M   'P 1'
#
loop_
_entity.id
_entity.type
_entity.pdbx_description
1 polymer ?
#
loop_
_entity_poly.entity_id
_entity_poly.type
_entity_poly.pdbx_seq_one_letter_code
_entity_poly.pdbx_strand_id
1 'polypeptide(L)'
;MAGDGKRLGIYGFGAAAHIIAQVARWQGRAVFAFTRPKDLAAQAFARNLGVDWAGGSDEVPPEPLDAAIIYSTVGDLIPLALKAVRKGGRVVCAGIHMSDIPSFPYDLLWEERQLFSVANLTRRDGLDFLRLAPQIGIVTRTKSYPLYRANEALADLRAGRFEGAAVLVP
;
A
#
# COMPACT_ATOMS: atom_id res chain seq x y z
N MET A 1 3.90 -11.09 7.14
CA MET A 1 2.72 -10.26 7.37
C MET A 1 1.45 -10.82 6.74
N ALA A 2 1.41 -11.09 5.45
CA ALA A 2 0.23 -11.70 4.83
C ALA A 2 0.11 -13.23 5.06
N GLY A 3 1.09 -13.85 5.69
CA GLY A 3 1.09 -15.32 5.87
C GLY A 3 0.95 -16.03 4.52
N ASP A 4 0.09 -17.04 4.47
CA ASP A 4 -0.22 -17.80 3.25
C ASP A 4 -1.34 -17.17 2.41
N GLY A 5 -1.78 -15.97 2.77
CA GLY A 5 -2.83 -15.24 2.06
C GLY A 5 -2.46 -15.01 0.59
N LYS A 6 -3.37 -15.30 -0.31
CA LYS A 6 -3.16 -15.18 -1.77
C LYS A 6 -3.67 -13.87 -2.33
N ARG A 7 -4.66 -13.24 -1.68
CA ARG A 7 -5.28 -11.99 -2.12
C ARG A 7 -4.88 -10.87 -1.17
N LEU A 8 -4.06 -9.96 -1.67
CA LEU A 8 -3.50 -8.86 -0.90
C LEU A 8 -4.07 -7.51 -1.35
N GLY A 9 -4.76 -6.82 -0.45
CA GLY A 9 -5.15 -5.42 -0.63
C GLY A 9 -4.02 -4.47 -0.24
N ILE A 10 -3.82 -3.41 -1.01
CA ILE A 10 -2.87 -2.35 -0.73
C ILE A 10 -3.61 -1.01 -0.76
N TYR A 11 -3.80 -0.38 0.39
CA TYR A 11 -4.48 0.89 0.56
C TYR A 11 -3.47 2.05 0.59
N GLY A 12 -3.56 2.93 -0.41
CA GLY A 12 -2.56 3.97 -0.69
C GLY A 12 -1.44 3.43 -1.59
N PHE A 13 -1.42 3.88 -2.84
CA PHE A 13 -0.53 3.34 -3.86
C PHE A 13 0.58 4.34 -4.23
N GLY A 14 1.53 4.56 -3.30
CA GLY A 14 2.68 5.45 -3.42
C GLY A 14 4.02 4.72 -3.44
N ALA A 15 5.07 5.39 -2.93
CA ALA A 15 6.46 4.92 -2.98
C ALA A 15 6.70 3.51 -2.40
N ALA A 16 6.14 3.18 -1.24
CA ALA A 16 6.30 1.84 -0.67
C ALA A 16 5.41 0.81 -1.39
N ALA A 17 4.18 1.19 -1.68
CA ALA A 17 3.18 0.30 -2.25
C ALA A 17 3.58 -0.25 -3.62
N HIS A 18 4.14 0.61 -4.52
CA HIS A 18 4.53 0.16 -5.86
C HIS A 18 5.67 -0.87 -5.84
N ILE A 19 6.51 -0.85 -4.82
CA ILE A 19 7.57 -1.85 -4.62
C ILE A 19 6.95 -3.15 -4.08
N ILE A 20 6.15 -3.06 -3.03
CA ILE A 20 5.54 -4.22 -2.38
C ILE A 20 4.56 -4.95 -3.30
N ALA A 21 3.85 -4.24 -4.17
CA ALA A 21 3.00 -4.87 -5.18
C ALA A 21 3.79 -5.83 -6.09
N GLN A 22 4.98 -5.43 -6.53
CA GLN A 22 5.86 -6.27 -7.35
C GLN A 22 6.37 -7.49 -6.56
N VAL A 23 6.74 -7.31 -5.29
CA VAL A 23 7.13 -8.42 -4.40
C VAL A 23 5.98 -9.42 -4.23
N ALA A 24 4.78 -8.92 -3.93
CA ALA A 24 3.61 -9.75 -3.71
C ALA A 24 3.24 -10.57 -4.96
N ARG A 25 3.28 -9.94 -6.13
CA ARG A 25 3.04 -10.63 -7.40
C ARG A 25 4.10 -11.69 -7.70
N TRP A 26 5.37 -11.40 -7.46
CA TRP A 26 6.44 -12.40 -7.59
C TRP A 26 6.23 -13.60 -6.67
N GLN A 27 5.62 -13.39 -5.49
CA GLN A 27 5.22 -14.45 -4.57
C GLN A 27 3.95 -15.20 -5.03
N GLY A 28 3.39 -14.90 -6.19
CA GLY A 28 2.17 -15.53 -6.71
C GLY A 28 0.89 -15.07 -6.03
N ARG A 29 0.88 -13.87 -5.43
CA ARG A 29 -0.31 -13.28 -4.82
C ARG A 29 -1.07 -12.43 -5.84
N ALA A 30 -2.39 -12.48 -5.80
CA ALA A 30 -3.23 -11.50 -6.45
C ALA A 30 -3.21 -10.19 -5.65
N VAL A 31 -2.96 -9.07 -6.32
CA VAL A 31 -2.80 -7.75 -5.70
C VAL A 31 -3.96 -6.83 -6.11
N PHE A 32 -4.60 -6.26 -5.10
CA PHE A 32 -5.72 -5.33 -5.22
C PHE A 32 -5.29 -3.96 -4.73
N ALA A 33 -5.18 -2.97 -5.62
CA ALA A 33 -4.73 -1.62 -5.29
C ALA A 33 -5.92 -0.70 -5.01
N PHE A 34 -5.92 -0.07 -3.85
CA PHE A 34 -6.92 0.90 -3.42
C PHE A 34 -6.29 2.29 -3.39
N THR A 35 -6.82 3.19 -4.21
CA THR A 35 -6.36 4.57 -4.33
C THR A 35 -7.37 5.54 -3.72
N ARG A 36 -7.12 6.83 -3.79
CA ARG A 36 -8.17 7.80 -3.49
C ARG A 36 -9.35 7.58 -4.45
N PRO A 37 -10.58 7.81 -4.00
CA PRO A 37 -11.74 7.75 -4.88
C PRO A 37 -11.54 8.62 -6.13
N LYS A 38 -11.84 8.07 -7.31
CA LYS A 38 -11.71 8.73 -8.63
C LYS A 38 -10.29 9.13 -9.04
N ASP A 39 -9.25 8.65 -8.37
CA ASP A 39 -7.85 8.87 -8.78
C ASP A 39 -7.47 7.90 -9.90
N LEU A 40 -7.93 8.21 -11.11
CA LEU A 40 -7.71 7.37 -12.29
C LEU A 40 -6.23 7.25 -12.66
N ALA A 41 -5.42 8.27 -12.35
CA ALA A 41 -3.97 8.24 -12.63
C ALA A 41 -3.29 7.20 -11.73
N ALA A 42 -3.52 7.24 -10.42
CA ALA A 42 -2.96 6.26 -9.49
C ALA A 42 -3.46 4.83 -9.79
N GLN A 43 -4.73 4.67 -10.19
CA GLN A 43 -5.26 3.38 -10.62
C GLN A 43 -4.59 2.86 -11.89
N ALA A 44 -4.38 3.73 -12.88
CA ALA A 44 -3.66 3.38 -14.11
C ALA A 44 -2.20 3.00 -13.81
N PHE A 45 -1.53 3.75 -12.93
CA PHE A 45 -0.19 3.43 -12.47
C PHE A 45 -0.13 2.04 -11.83
N ALA A 46 -1.06 1.72 -10.94
CA ALA A 46 -1.14 0.40 -10.33
C ALA A 46 -1.33 -0.71 -11.38
N ARG A 47 -2.28 -0.52 -12.33
CA ARG A 47 -2.51 -1.49 -13.42
C ARG A 47 -1.28 -1.69 -14.29
N ASN A 48 -0.52 -0.63 -14.58
CA ASN A 48 0.72 -0.72 -15.36
C ASN A 48 1.81 -1.54 -14.66
N LEU A 49 1.74 -1.68 -13.33
CA LEU A 49 2.59 -2.58 -12.55
C LEU A 49 2.02 -4.01 -12.48
N GLY A 50 0.90 -4.24 -13.14
CA GLY A 50 0.29 -5.54 -13.31
C GLY A 50 -0.51 -6.02 -12.09
N VAL A 51 -1.04 -5.12 -11.25
CA VAL A 51 -1.98 -5.54 -10.20
C VAL A 51 -3.24 -6.12 -10.83
N ASP A 52 -3.87 -7.06 -10.14
CA ASP A 52 -5.04 -7.78 -10.65
C ASP A 52 -6.29 -6.92 -10.65
N TRP A 53 -6.37 -5.94 -9.75
CA TRP A 53 -7.44 -4.95 -9.68
C TRP A 53 -6.95 -3.63 -9.09
N ALA A 54 -7.51 -2.52 -9.57
CA ALA A 54 -7.28 -1.20 -9.01
C ALA A 54 -8.55 -0.36 -9.07
N GLY A 55 -8.93 0.21 -7.92
CA GLY A 55 -10.14 1.03 -7.74
C GLY A 55 -9.99 2.04 -6.61
N GLY A 56 -11.08 2.76 -6.31
CA GLY A 56 -11.17 3.67 -5.18
C GLY A 56 -11.22 2.92 -3.86
N SER A 57 -10.75 3.55 -2.79
CA SER A 57 -10.82 2.97 -1.44
C SER A 57 -12.25 2.81 -0.89
N ASP A 58 -13.22 3.42 -1.54
CA ASP A 58 -14.65 3.32 -1.30
C ASP A 58 -15.33 2.21 -2.12
N GLU A 59 -14.62 1.59 -3.05
CA GLU A 59 -15.12 0.49 -3.87
C GLU A 59 -14.91 -0.87 -3.18
N VAL A 60 -15.81 -1.81 -3.48
CA VAL A 60 -15.70 -3.19 -3.00
C VAL A 60 -14.81 -3.97 -3.97
N PRO A 61 -13.78 -4.67 -3.48
CA PRO A 61 -12.98 -5.52 -4.35
C PRO A 61 -13.82 -6.69 -4.90
N PRO A 62 -13.49 -7.22 -6.08
CA PRO A 62 -14.27 -8.31 -6.69
C PRO A 62 -14.27 -9.60 -5.87
N GLU A 63 -13.29 -9.78 -4.99
CA GLU A 63 -13.19 -10.93 -4.10
C GLU A 63 -12.76 -10.50 -2.70
N PRO A 64 -13.18 -11.20 -1.63
CA PRO A 64 -12.70 -10.94 -0.27
C PRO A 64 -11.18 -11.14 -0.18
N LEU A 65 -10.50 -10.21 0.50
CA LEU A 65 -9.05 -10.23 0.66
C LEU A 65 -8.63 -11.17 1.81
N ASP A 66 -7.47 -11.79 1.69
CA ASP A 66 -6.86 -12.53 2.80
C ASP A 66 -6.13 -11.61 3.77
N ALA A 67 -5.54 -10.54 3.23
CA ALA A 67 -4.88 -9.50 4.02
C ALA A 67 -4.96 -8.15 3.32
N ALA A 68 -4.85 -7.07 4.09
CA ALA A 68 -4.70 -5.71 3.58
C ALA A 68 -3.56 -4.99 4.30
N ILE A 69 -2.79 -4.19 3.56
CA ILE A 69 -1.77 -3.30 4.12
C ILE A 69 -2.19 -1.86 3.82
N ILE A 70 -2.20 -1.02 4.86
CA ILE A 70 -2.56 0.39 4.76
C ILE A 70 -1.28 1.22 4.84
N TYR A 71 -0.84 1.79 3.71
CA TYR A 71 0.27 2.73 3.62
C TYR A 71 -0.18 4.19 3.72
N SER A 72 -1.46 4.43 3.55
CA SER A 72 -2.05 5.77 3.74
C SER A 72 -2.07 6.15 5.21
N THR A 73 -2.07 7.46 5.47
CA THR A 73 -2.14 8.04 6.81
C THR A 73 -3.57 8.39 7.24
N VAL A 74 -4.58 7.78 6.62
CA VAL A 74 -6.01 8.05 6.82
C VAL A 74 -6.66 6.92 7.62
N GLY A 75 -7.07 7.20 8.86
CA GLY A 75 -7.66 6.22 9.77
C GLY A 75 -8.99 5.63 9.28
N ASP A 76 -9.77 6.40 8.50
CA ASP A 76 -11.04 5.95 7.91
C ASP A 76 -10.89 4.72 6.99
N LEU A 77 -9.69 4.46 6.50
CA LEU A 77 -9.41 3.29 5.66
C LEU A 77 -9.41 1.97 6.45
N ILE A 78 -9.25 2.02 7.77
CA ILE A 78 -9.22 0.82 8.61
C ILE A 78 -10.54 0.07 8.59
N PRO A 79 -11.69 0.68 8.90
CA PRO A 79 -12.97 -0.02 8.79
C PRO A 79 -13.29 -0.47 7.36
N LEU A 80 -12.89 0.27 6.34
CA LEU A 80 -13.05 -0.15 4.94
C LEU A 80 -12.23 -1.40 4.63
N ALA A 81 -10.98 -1.45 5.07
CA ALA A 81 -10.12 -2.61 4.90
C ALA A 81 -10.61 -3.83 5.69
N LEU A 82 -11.11 -3.62 6.93
CA LEU A 82 -11.73 -4.70 7.73
C LEU A 82 -12.96 -5.29 7.03
N LYS A 83 -13.77 -4.45 6.37
CA LYS A 83 -14.91 -4.90 5.59
C LYS A 83 -14.51 -5.70 4.34
N ALA A 84 -13.37 -5.36 3.74
CA ALA A 84 -12.88 -6.02 2.53
C ALA A 84 -12.16 -7.34 2.80
N VAL A 85 -11.61 -7.55 4.00
CA VAL A 85 -10.96 -8.82 4.33
C VAL A 85 -11.97 -9.89 4.75
N ARG A 86 -11.71 -11.12 4.35
CA ARG A 86 -12.51 -12.29 4.77
C ARG A 86 -12.44 -12.52 6.29
N LYS A 87 -13.28 -13.41 6.80
CA LYS A 87 -13.15 -13.97 8.16
C LYS A 87 -11.74 -14.55 8.36
N GLY A 88 -11.13 -14.32 9.51
CA GLY A 88 -9.73 -14.66 9.79
C GLY A 88 -8.70 -13.84 9.00
N GLY A 89 -9.13 -12.84 8.25
CA GLY A 89 -8.25 -11.95 7.48
C GLY A 89 -7.52 -10.94 8.35
N ARG A 90 -6.52 -10.27 7.76
CA ARG A 90 -5.63 -9.35 8.48
C ARG A 90 -5.62 -7.97 7.86
N VAL A 91 -5.66 -6.94 8.69
CA VAL A 91 -5.40 -5.55 8.31
C VAL A 91 -4.14 -5.07 9.05
N VAL A 92 -3.16 -4.61 8.29
CA VAL A 92 -1.86 -4.14 8.81
C VAL A 92 -1.71 -2.66 8.52
N CYS A 93 -1.64 -1.84 9.56
CA CYS A 93 -1.38 -0.41 9.45
C CYS A 93 0.13 -0.19 9.36
N ALA A 94 0.59 0.29 8.20
CA ALA A 94 2.00 0.60 7.92
C ALA A 94 2.23 2.11 7.69
N GLY A 95 1.18 2.93 7.70
CA GLY A 95 1.29 4.39 7.65
C GLY A 95 1.81 4.95 8.96
N ILE A 96 2.70 5.95 8.88
CA ILE A 96 3.20 6.71 10.03
C ILE A 96 2.33 7.98 10.16
N HIS A 97 2.09 8.45 11.39
CA HIS A 97 1.26 9.62 11.68
C HIS A 97 -0.17 9.52 11.11
N MET A 98 -0.75 8.34 11.23
CA MET A 98 -2.14 8.09 10.83
C MET A 98 -3.10 8.96 11.67
N SER A 99 -4.14 9.49 11.03
CA SER A 99 -5.24 10.15 11.74
C SER A 99 -5.97 9.15 12.65
N ASP A 100 -6.78 9.67 13.58
CA ASP A 100 -7.57 8.82 14.46
C ASP A 100 -8.39 7.79 13.69
N ILE A 101 -8.51 6.61 14.25
CA ILE A 101 -9.36 5.56 13.72
C ILE A 101 -10.80 5.87 14.18
N PRO A 102 -11.76 6.04 13.26
CA PRO A 102 -13.14 6.26 13.66
C PRO A 102 -13.70 5.03 14.38
N SER A 103 -14.71 5.24 15.22
CA SER A 103 -15.47 4.13 15.78
C SER A 103 -16.10 3.31 14.65
N PHE A 104 -16.11 2.00 14.80
CA PHE A 104 -16.73 1.10 13.84
C PHE A 104 -17.44 -0.04 14.58
N PRO A 105 -18.45 -0.68 13.97
CA PRO A 105 -19.16 -1.80 14.57
C PRO A 105 -18.25 -2.98 14.86
N TYR A 106 -18.42 -3.63 16.00
CA TYR A 106 -17.61 -4.78 16.42
C TYR A 106 -17.68 -5.97 15.44
N ASP A 107 -18.77 -6.11 14.69
CA ASP A 107 -18.93 -7.14 13.67
C ASP A 107 -17.91 -7.08 12.54
N LEU A 108 -17.32 -5.88 12.27
CA LEU A 108 -16.23 -5.74 11.33
C LEU A 108 -14.92 -6.37 11.83
N LEU A 109 -14.74 -6.49 13.14
CA LEU A 109 -13.54 -7.11 13.73
C LEU A 109 -13.79 -8.58 14.11
N TRP A 110 -15.04 -8.91 14.42
CA TRP A 110 -15.40 -10.25 14.83
C TRP A 110 -15.07 -11.30 13.76
N GLU A 111 -15.23 -12.57 14.07
CA GLU A 111 -14.91 -13.71 13.20
C GLU A 111 -13.39 -13.79 12.90
N GLU A 112 -12.59 -13.61 13.96
CA GLU A 112 -11.12 -13.78 13.95
C GLU A 112 -10.36 -12.80 13.05
N ARG A 113 -10.98 -11.70 12.61
CA ARG A 113 -10.25 -10.65 11.91
C ARG A 113 -9.21 -10.02 12.84
N GLN A 114 -8.07 -9.65 12.26
CA GLN A 114 -6.95 -9.11 13.00
C GLN A 114 -6.62 -7.71 12.50
N LEU A 115 -6.43 -6.78 13.43
CA LEU A 115 -5.96 -5.42 13.15
C LEU A 115 -4.70 -5.17 13.99
N PHE A 116 -3.60 -4.82 13.35
CA PHE A 116 -2.37 -4.45 14.03
C PHE A 116 -1.52 -3.50 13.21
N SER A 117 -0.55 -2.87 13.86
CA SER A 117 0.40 -1.97 13.24
C SER A 117 1.76 -2.62 13.11
N VAL A 118 2.58 -2.05 12.23
CA VAL A 118 4.00 -2.34 12.12
C VAL A 118 4.80 -1.06 12.33
N ALA A 119 5.94 -1.20 12.97
CA ALA A 119 6.92 -0.11 13.11
C ALA A 119 7.96 -0.16 11.97
N ASN A 120 9.02 0.61 12.11
CA ASN A 120 10.09 0.67 11.13
C ASN A 120 10.76 -0.69 10.88
N LEU A 121 11.39 -0.81 9.71
CA LEU A 121 12.19 -1.98 9.37
C LEU A 121 13.39 -2.13 10.32
N THR A 122 13.80 -3.36 10.55
CA THR A 122 15.07 -3.67 11.16
C THR A 122 16.19 -3.69 10.10
N ARG A 123 17.47 -3.64 10.56
CA ARG A 123 18.60 -3.83 9.63
C ARG A 123 18.51 -5.17 8.88
N ARG A 124 18.01 -6.20 9.54
CA ARG A 124 17.83 -7.53 8.94
C ARG A 124 16.82 -7.50 7.79
N ASP A 125 15.69 -6.85 8.00
CA ASP A 125 14.65 -6.72 6.96
C ASP A 125 15.22 -6.00 5.72
N GLY A 126 16.00 -4.94 5.92
CA GLY A 126 16.66 -4.23 4.83
C GLY A 126 17.65 -5.11 4.06
N LEU A 127 18.49 -5.87 4.76
CA LEU A 127 19.45 -6.77 4.11
C LEU A 127 18.75 -7.89 3.33
N ASP A 128 17.70 -8.47 3.89
CA ASP A 128 16.96 -9.55 3.24
C ASP A 128 16.20 -9.03 2.02
N PHE A 129 15.60 -7.83 2.11
CA PHE A 129 14.96 -7.18 0.97
C PHE A 129 15.96 -6.84 -0.16
N LEU A 130 17.13 -6.29 0.15
CA LEU A 130 18.12 -5.94 -0.86
C LEU A 130 18.73 -7.17 -1.57
N ARG A 131 18.72 -8.34 -0.94
CA ARG A 131 19.07 -9.60 -1.59
C ARG A 131 17.96 -10.10 -2.53
N LEU A 132 16.71 -9.85 -2.15
CA LEU A 132 15.53 -10.30 -2.90
C LEU A 132 15.21 -9.41 -4.09
N ALA A 133 15.36 -8.10 -3.96
CA ALA A 133 14.94 -7.13 -4.96
C ALA A 133 15.53 -7.36 -6.37
N PRO A 134 16.84 -7.70 -6.54
CA PRO A 134 17.39 -8.04 -7.84
C PRO A 134 16.79 -9.31 -8.45
N GLN A 135 16.44 -10.30 -7.63
CA GLN A 135 15.86 -11.56 -8.10
C GLN A 135 14.44 -11.36 -8.64
N ILE A 136 13.72 -10.42 -8.06
CA ILE A 136 12.37 -10.04 -8.50
C ILE A 136 12.42 -9.18 -9.77
N GLY A 137 13.52 -8.44 -9.98
CA GLY A 137 13.63 -7.45 -11.04
C GLY A 137 12.78 -6.20 -10.73
N ILE A 138 12.79 -5.74 -9.49
CA ILE A 138 11.97 -4.58 -9.06
C ILE A 138 12.33 -3.35 -9.87
N VAL A 139 11.33 -2.72 -10.46
CA VAL A 139 11.44 -1.43 -11.16
C VAL A 139 10.87 -0.33 -10.26
N THR A 140 11.74 0.60 -9.86
CA THR A 140 11.31 1.79 -9.11
C THR A 140 10.93 2.92 -10.04
N ARG A 141 9.82 3.59 -9.74
CA ARG A 141 9.41 4.83 -10.41
C ARG A 141 9.83 6.01 -9.55
N THR A 142 10.69 6.87 -10.13
CA THR A 142 11.20 8.03 -9.41
C THR A 142 11.13 9.28 -10.28
N LYS A 143 10.89 10.43 -9.63
CA LYS A 143 11.04 11.76 -10.22
C LYS A 143 12.20 12.46 -9.52
N SER A 144 13.28 12.76 -10.25
CA SER A 144 14.44 13.42 -9.69
C SER A 144 14.26 14.94 -9.65
N TYR A 145 14.74 15.54 -8.57
CA TYR A 145 14.80 16.98 -8.37
C TYR A 145 16.20 17.36 -7.90
N PRO A 146 16.79 18.48 -8.38
CA PRO A 146 17.99 19.02 -7.77
C PRO A 146 17.76 19.32 -6.29
N LEU A 147 18.78 19.12 -5.44
CA LEU A 147 18.65 19.31 -4.00
C LEU A 147 18.10 20.70 -3.61
N TYR A 148 18.54 21.75 -4.32
CA TYR A 148 18.05 23.12 -4.07
C TYR A 148 16.56 23.32 -4.38
N ARG A 149 15.91 22.40 -5.11
CA ARG A 149 14.45 22.38 -5.39
C ARG A 149 13.67 21.48 -4.45
N ALA A 150 14.20 21.16 -3.28
CA ALA A 150 13.54 20.26 -2.31
C ALA A 150 12.13 20.73 -1.94
N ASN A 151 11.91 22.05 -1.78
CA ASN A 151 10.59 22.60 -1.47
C ASN A 151 9.56 22.37 -2.61
N GLU A 152 10.02 22.40 -3.87
CA GLU A 152 9.18 22.06 -5.01
C GLU A 152 8.82 20.57 -5.00
N ALA A 153 9.79 19.69 -4.75
CA ALA A 153 9.54 18.26 -4.62
C ALA A 153 8.50 17.96 -3.52
N LEU A 154 8.58 18.64 -2.37
CA LEU A 154 7.60 18.52 -1.29
C LEU A 154 6.21 19.07 -1.70
N ALA A 155 6.15 20.17 -2.44
CA ALA A 155 4.89 20.72 -2.95
C ALA A 155 4.26 19.76 -3.98
N ASP A 156 5.06 19.15 -4.85
CA ASP A 156 4.62 18.16 -5.82
C ASP A 156 4.11 16.88 -5.13
N LEU A 157 4.79 16.42 -4.07
CA LEU A 157 4.35 15.28 -3.26
C LEU A 157 2.98 15.54 -2.62
N ARG A 158 2.79 16.70 -1.98
CA ARG A 158 1.52 17.08 -1.37
C ARG A 158 0.38 17.16 -2.38
N ALA A 159 0.69 17.61 -3.59
CA ALA A 159 -0.28 17.75 -4.67
C ALA A 159 -0.48 16.47 -5.50
N GLY A 160 0.27 15.39 -5.22
CA GLY A 160 0.18 14.14 -5.98
C GLY A 160 0.63 14.25 -7.44
N ARG A 161 1.61 15.14 -7.74
CA ARG A 161 2.04 15.44 -9.11
C ARG A 161 3.12 14.49 -9.67
N PHE A 162 3.33 13.35 -9.05
CA PHE A 162 4.18 12.28 -9.60
C PHE A 162 3.78 10.91 -9.04
N GLU A 163 4.16 9.87 -9.75
CA GLU A 163 4.02 8.48 -9.37
C GLU A 163 5.31 7.98 -8.69
N GLY A 164 5.18 7.02 -7.77
CA GLY A 164 6.34 6.42 -7.09
C GLY A 164 6.95 7.35 -6.04
N ALA A 165 8.22 7.73 -6.19
CA ALA A 165 8.97 8.49 -5.21
C ALA A 165 9.70 9.70 -5.80
N ALA A 166 9.77 10.81 -5.05
CA ALA A 166 10.68 11.92 -5.36
C ALA A 166 12.10 11.60 -4.84
N VAL A 167 13.11 11.89 -5.65
CA VAL A 167 14.52 11.74 -5.29
C VAL A 167 15.21 13.09 -5.43
N LEU A 168 15.85 13.56 -4.35
CA LEU A 168 16.69 14.74 -4.38
C LEU A 168 18.12 14.35 -4.77
N VAL A 169 18.66 15.02 -5.78
CA VAL A 169 20.00 14.77 -6.29
C VAL A 169 20.86 15.98 -5.96
N PRO A 170 22.06 15.81 -5.34
CA PRO A 170 23.00 16.89 -5.01
C PRO A 170 23.49 17.63 -6.24
#